data_5262697366ee4a2fb00e20c6498b4be4
#
_entry.id   5262697366ee4a2fb00e20c6498b4be4
#
_cell.length_a   1.000
_cell.length_b   1.000
_cell.length_c   1.000
_cell.angle_alpha   90.00
_cell.angle_beta   90.00
_cell.angle_gamma   90.00
#
_symmetry.space_group_name_H-M   'P 1'
#
loop_
_entity.id
_entity.type
_entity.pdbx_description
1 polymer ?
#
loop_
_entity_poly.entity_id
_entity_poly.type
_entity_poly.pdbx_seq_one_letter_code
_entity_poly.pdbx_strand_id
1 'polypeptide(L)'
;LVRVEDVQRYSQLRNDYKDLTIIQAIMTGGVVPEEVQKRLFEEGWTRSGYTLCFDCMKGRSDTISNPPVGAFLEDVATFLGGEQAQHTFGCRAAQFAVMKTVSEFVKEEGAKEYGLIVLADPLCHYTTALAVEAAGLRLLEPLNSGYPEYRVEAENYRVKIEETKKETGKLPGLVMVTHVDPYHGNLSPVEKVGEVAEEYGIPYMVNAAYTAGILPVDMRDFRADFLTVSAHKSMASLGPLGFLVTRGEWTAKAFRNSRIVAEGTGRKWGSKILNILGCSIGGVPLISAMYAFPHVTGRVEKWEEELEKTRWFIREMTKIGGVKLLGEQPHRHHLLHFETPVFWEISQRHKRKGFFLADEMIERGFVGLQRGLTKNIKLSIYGFSWDEVRRVRDAFHEIASKYVKEYKLDYNVP
;
A
#
# COMPACT_ATOMS: atom_id res chain seq x y z
N LEU A 1 12.23 -28.09 -24.08
CA LEU A 1 11.52 -26.90 -24.60
C LEU A 1 10.03 -27.02 -24.24
N VAL A 2 9.45 -25.98 -23.61
CA VAL A 2 8.00 -25.88 -23.33
C VAL A 2 7.27 -25.63 -24.66
N ARG A 3 6.30 -26.45 -25.01
CA ARG A 3 5.51 -26.31 -26.23
C ARG A 3 4.31 -25.40 -25.98
N VAL A 4 3.72 -24.83 -27.04
CA VAL A 4 2.55 -23.91 -26.92
C VAL A 4 1.38 -24.59 -26.22
N GLU A 5 1.14 -25.85 -26.49
CA GLU A 5 0.12 -26.69 -25.82
C GLU A 5 0.33 -26.84 -24.31
N ASP A 6 1.59 -26.79 -23.86
CA ASP A 6 1.92 -26.87 -22.41
C ASP A 6 1.54 -25.57 -21.67
N VAL A 7 1.36 -24.45 -22.37
CA VAL A 7 1.01 -23.16 -21.75
C VAL A 7 -0.41 -23.18 -21.16
N GLN A 8 -1.30 -24.02 -21.68
CA GLN A 8 -2.67 -24.15 -21.14
C GLN A 8 -2.69 -24.46 -19.65
N ARG A 9 -1.74 -25.26 -19.14
CA ARG A 9 -1.61 -25.55 -17.71
C ARG A 9 -1.36 -24.32 -16.84
N TYR A 10 -0.77 -23.25 -17.39
CA TYR A 10 -0.53 -22.01 -16.67
C TYR A 10 -1.77 -21.13 -16.58
N SER A 11 -2.72 -21.28 -17.51
CA SER A 11 -3.96 -20.50 -17.52
C SER A 11 -5.11 -21.20 -16.79
N GLN A 12 -5.05 -22.52 -16.58
CA GLN A 12 -6.13 -23.30 -16.01
C GLN A 12 -6.60 -22.77 -14.65
N LEU A 13 -5.68 -22.54 -13.72
CA LEU A 13 -6.00 -22.00 -12.39
C LEU A 13 -6.67 -20.62 -12.46
N ARG A 14 -6.28 -19.79 -13.43
CA ARG A 14 -6.88 -18.46 -13.60
C ARG A 14 -8.28 -18.56 -14.18
N ASN A 15 -8.51 -19.49 -15.12
CA ASN A 15 -9.83 -19.74 -15.66
C ASN A 15 -10.81 -20.24 -14.59
N ASP A 16 -10.34 -21.08 -13.66
CA ASP A 16 -11.16 -21.60 -12.56
C ASP A 16 -11.64 -20.49 -11.60
N TYR A 17 -10.94 -19.35 -11.55
CA TYR A 17 -11.23 -18.25 -10.59
C TYR A 17 -11.63 -16.93 -11.25
N LYS A 18 -11.68 -16.84 -12.58
CA LYS A 18 -11.90 -15.56 -13.30
C LYS A 18 -13.25 -14.91 -12.99
N ASP A 19 -14.28 -15.71 -12.70
CA ASP A 19 -15.64 -15.27 -12.46
C ASP A 19 -15.98 -15.13 -10.96
N LEU A 20 -14.98 -15.33 -10.08
CA LEU A 20 -15.14 -15.22 -8.64
C LEU A 20 -14.90 -13.80 -8.13
N THR A 21 -15.67 -13.41 -7.13
CA THR A 21 -15.49 -12.13 -6.44
C THR A 21 -14.24 -12.17 -5.53
N ILE A 22 -13.34 -11.20 -5.70
CA ILE A 22 -12.06 -11.17 -4.98
C ILE A 22 -12.22 -10.38 -3.68
N ILE A 23 -12.14 -11.06 -2.54
CA ILE A 23 -12.20 -10.46 -1.19
C ILE A 23 -10.82 -10.26 -0.55
N GLN A 24 -9.75 -10.27 -1.35
CA GLN A 24 -8.39 -10.09 -0.85
C GLN A 24 -8.17 -8.69 -0.30
N ALA A 25 -7.60 -8.57 0.91
CA ALA A 25 -7.41 -7.32 1.61
C ALA A 25 -6.49 -6.30 0.90
N ILE A 26 -5.56 -6.76 0.07
CA ILE A 26 -4.44 -5.94 -0.43
C ILE A 26 -4.73 -5.32 -1.80
N MET A 27 -5.46 -6.00 -2.68
CA MET A 27 -5.52 -5.68 -4.10
C MET A 27 -6.83 -5.03 -4.55
N THR A 28 -7.78 -4.83 -3.66
CA THR A 28 -9.12 -4.35 -4.02
C THR A 28 -9.13 -2.96 -4.66
N GLY A 29 -8.32 -2.04 -4.15
CA GLY A 29 -8.16 -0.70 -4.75
C GLY A 29 -7.31 -0.68 -6.03
N GLY A 30 -6.65 -1.79 -6.35
CA GLY A 30 -5.84 -1.95 -7.57
C GLY A 30 -6.62 -2.53 -8.76
N VAL A 31 -7.90 -2.85 -8.60
CA VAL A 31 -8.75 -3.36 -9.70
C VAL A 31 -8.90 -2.29 -10.78
N VAL A 32 -8.50 -2.64 -12.00
CA VAL A 32 -8.56 -1.74 -13.16
C VAL A 32 -9.96 -1.82 -13.77
N PRO A 33 -10.66 -0.70 -13.99
CA PRO A 33 -11.97 -0.66 -14.64
C PRO A 33 -11.99 -1.39 -15.99
N GLU A 34 -13.07 -2.06 -16.33
CA GLU A 34 -13.19 -2.86 -17.55
C GLU A 34 -12.99 -2.02 -18.82
N GLU A 35 -13.55 -0.81 -18.86
CA GLU A 35 -13.37 0.12 -19.97
C GLU A 35 -11.90 0.54 -20.15
N VAL A 36 -11.14 0.66 -19.07
CA VAL A 36 -9.70 0.94 -19.13
C VAL A 36 -8.95 -0.27 -19.71
N GLN A 37 -9.28 -1.49 -19.26
CA GLN A 37 -8.69 -2.72 -19.78
C GLN A 37 -8.96 -2.86 -21.29
N LYS A 38 -10.20 -2.63 -21.73
CA LYS A 38 -10.62 -2.65 -23.13
C LYS A 38 -9.83 -1.64 -23.94
N ARG A 39 -9.75 -0.40 -23.48
CA ARG A 39 -9.01 0.69 -24.13
C ARG A 39 -7.52 0.37 -24.30
N LEU A 40 -6.86 -0.18 -23.27
CA LEU A 40 -5.46 -0.59 -23.35
C LEU A 40 -5.21 -1.64 -24.45
N PHE A 41 -6.15 -2.55 -24.61
CA PHE A 41 -6.10 -3.58 -25.66
C PHE A 41 -6.36 -3.00 -27.06
N GLU A 42 -7.38 -2.20 -27.24
CA GLU A 42 -7.79 -1.60 -28.53
C GLU A 42 -6.74 -0.63 -29.06
N GLU A 43 -6.13 0.17 -28.19
CA GLU A 43 -5.05 1.11 -28.56
C GLU A 43 -3.68 0.41 -28.74
N GLY A 44 -3.60 -0.88 -28.50
CA GLY A 44 -2.41 -1.68 -28.76
C GLY A 44 -1.30 -1.57 -27.71
N TRP A 45 -1.57 -0.98 -26.53
CA TRP A 45 -0.58 -0.89 -25.44
C TRP A 45 -0.10 -2.26 -24.95
N THR A 46 -0.93 -3.28 -25.09
CA THR A 46 -0.61 -4.66 -24.68
C THR A 46 0.22 -5.44 -25.70
N ARG A 47 0.45 -4.88 -26.91
CA ARG A 47 1.16 -5.56 -28.02
C ARG A 47 2.66 -5.41 -27.94
N SER A 48 3.16 -4.39 -27.27
CA SER A 48 4.59 -4.07 -27.25
C SER A 48 5.12 -4.02 -25.82
N GLY A 49 6.40 -4.28 -25.68
CA GLY A 49 7.12 -4.01 -24.44
C GLY A 49 7.36 -2.51 -24.23
N TYR A 50 6.32 -1.67 -24.40
CA TYR A 50 6.44 -0.25 -24.17
C TYR A 50 7.01 0.01 -22.79
N THR A 51 8.12 0.68 -22.76
CA THR A 51 8.81 1.09 -21.54
C THR A 51 9.08 2.59 -21.58
N LEU A 52 8.92 3.24 -20.45
CA LEU A 52 9.27 4.64 -20.29
C LEU A 52 10.65 4.74 -19.65
N CYS A 53 11.60 5.30 -20.38
CA CYS A 53 12.90 5.64 -19.80
C CYS A 53 12.81 7.00 -19.13
N PHE A 54 12.81 6.99 -17.83
CA PHE A 54 12.71 8.16 -16.98
C PHE A 54 13.73 9.24 -17.27
N ASP A 55 14.98 8.81 -17.41
CA ASP A 55 16.10 9.70 -17.59
C ASP A 55 16.25 10.26 -19.01
N CYS A 56 15.61 9.60 -19.97
CA CYS A 56 15.64 10.01 -21.38
C CYS A 56 14.42 10.83 -21.78
N MET A 57 13.51 11.12 -20.86
CA MET A 57 12.30 11.91 -21.15
C MET A 57 12.64 13.28 -21.76
N LYS A 58 13.69 13.93 -21.28
CA LYS A 58 14.14 15.23 -21.82
C LYS A 58 14.71 15.18 -23.24
N GLY A 59 15.10 14.00 -23.72
CA GLY A 59 15.70 13.83 -25.06
C GLY A 59 14.78 13.17 -26.08
N ARG A 60 13.62 12.68 -25.67
CA ARG A 60 12.65 11.99 -26.53
C ARG A 60 11.29 12.62 -26.35
N SER A 61 11.00 13.65 -27.13
CA SER A 61 9.77 14.44 -27.08
C SER A 61 8.50 13.60 -27.07
N ASP A 62 8.51 12.47 -27.75
CA ASP A 62 7.32 11.62 -27.91
C ASP A 62 6.91 10.88 -26.64
N THR A 63 7.82 10.67 -25.68
CA THR A 63 7.53 9.91 -24.45
C THR A 63 7.01 10.74 -23.29
N ILE A 64 7.04 12.07 -23.40
CA ILE A 64 6.50 13.00 -22.39
C ILE A 64 5.14 13.53 -22.80
N SER A 65 4.99 13.78 -24.12
CA SER A 65 3.80 14.44 -24.67
C SER A 65 2.80 13.43 -25.24
N ASN A 66 3.27 12.27 -25.66
CA ASN A 66 2.50 11.23 -26.31
C ASN A 66 2.87 9.82 -25.80
N PRO A 67 2.23 9.27 -24.79
CA PRO A 67 1.14 9.86 -23.98
C PRO A 67 1.64 10.97 -23.03
N PRO A 68 0.78 11.86 -22.52
CA PRO A 68 1.18 13.02 -21.72
C PRO A 68 1.53 12.64 -20.26
N VAL A 69 2.60 11.87 -20.09
CA VAL A 69 3.06 11.36 -18.79
C VAL A 69 3.46 12.50 -17.85
N GLY A 70 4.08 13.57 -18.38
CA GLY A 70 4.45 14.73 -17.58
C GLY A 70 3.24 15.36 -16.92
N ALA A 71 2.18 15.67 -17.69
CA ALA A 71 0.93 16.22 -17.18
C ALA A 71 0.27 15.27 -16.15
N PHE A 72 0.27 13.98 -16.42
CA PHE A 72 -0.27 13.00 -15.46
C PHE A 72 0.48 13.02 -14.12
N LEU A 73 1.80 13.14 -14.12
CA LEU A 73 2.58 13.23 -12.89
C LEU A 73 2.29 14.54 -12.12
N GLU A 74 2.05 15.65 -12.84
CA GLU A 74 1.57 16.90 -12.23
C GLU A 74 0.18 16.74 -11.62
N ASP A 75 -0.75 16.07 -12.31
CA ASP A 75 -2.07 15.74 -11.78
C ASP A 75 -1.99 14.87 -10.52
N VAL A 76 -1.11 13.85 -10.50
CA VAL A 76 -0.88 13.01 -9.31
C VAL A 76 -0.32 13.83 -8.15
N ALA A 77 0.64 14.72 -8.41
CA ALA A 77 1.18 15.59 -7.38
C ALA A 77 0.09 16.49 -6.79
N THR A 78 -0.69 17.14 -7.65
CA THR A 78 -1.81 18.02 -7.25
C THR A 78 -2.87 17.26 -6.45
N PHE A 79 -3.27 16.08 -6.91
CA PHE A 79 -4.28 15.23 -6.25
C PHE A 79 -3.87 14.81 -4.84
N LEU A 80 -2.57 14.66 -4.58
CA LEU A 80 -2.02 14.25 -3.30
C LEU A 80 -1.44 15.40 -2.47
N GLY A 81 -1.63 16.66 -2.92
CA GLY A 81 -1.20 17.87 -2.20
C GLY A 81 0.32 18.12 -2.24
N GLY A 82 1.02 17.53 -3.20
CA GLY A 82 2.46 17.72 -3.40
C GLY A 82 2.82 18.72 -4.49
N GLU A 83 4.12 18.98 -4.63
CA GLU A 83 4.66 19.87 -5.68
C GLU A 83 5.17 19.08 -6.89
N GLN A 84 5.75 17.92 -6.66
CA GLN A 84 6.25 17.06 -7.72
C GLN A 84 6.01 15.59 -7.39
N ALA A 85 5.60 14.83 -8.40
CA ALA A 85 5.49 13.38 -8.34
C ALA A 85 6.43 12.73 -9.34
N GLN A 86 6.96 11.56 -8.96
CA GLN A 86 7.72 10.71 -9.84
C GLN A 86 7.27 9.27 -9.69
N HIS A 87 7.13 8.56 -10.82
CA HIS A 87 6.76 7.17 -10.83
C HIS A 87 7.93 6.27 -10.40
N THR A 88 7.61 5.16 -9.75
CA THR A 88 8.57 4.18 -9.20
C THR A 88 8.09 2.75 -9.44
N PHE A 89 8.95 1.75 -9.22
CA PHE A 89 8.56 0.34 -9.20
C PHE A 89 7.79 -0.02 -7.92
N GLY A 90 6.63 0.59 -7.71
CA GLY A 90 5.81 0.45 -6.52
C GLY A 90 6.32 1.26 -5.33
N CYS A 91 5.54 1.29 -4.25
CA CYS A 91 5.85 2.02 -3.02
C CYS A 91 7.20 1.62 -2.41
N ARG A 92 7.64 0.36 -2.55
CA ARG A 92 8.94 -0.08 -2.06
C ARG A 92 10.09 0.74 -2.66
N ALA A 93 10.10 0.92 -3.99
CA ALA A 93 11.13 1.71 -4.66
C ALA A 93 11.05 3.20 -4.27
N ALA A 94 9.84 3.74 -4.04
CA ALA A 94 9.66 5.09 -3.52
C ALA A 94 10.29 5.24 -2.12
N GLN A 95 10.07 4.27 -1.23
CA GLN A 95 10.72 4.26 0.10
C GLN A 95 12.25 4.21 0.01
N PHE A 96 12.80 3.38 -0.88
CA PHE A 96 14.24 3.36 -1.12
C PHE A 96 14.79 4.73 -1.54
N ALA A 97 14.06 5.45 -2.41
CA ALA A 97 14.44 6.79 -2.83
C ALA A 97 14.47 7.77 -1.64
N VAL A 98 13.44 7.75 -0.78
CA VAL A 98 13.40 8.59 0.42
C VAL A 98 14.54 8.25 1.37
N MET A 99 14.72 6.96 1.71
CA MET A 99 15.79 6.54 2.64
C MET A 99 17.18 6.92 2.13
N LYS A 100 17.40 6.80 0.81
CA LYS A 100 18.63 7.23 0.17
C LYS A 100 18.83 8.75 0.28
N THR A 101 17.78 9.52 0.01
CA THR A 101 17.78 10.99 0.12
C THR A 101 18.11 11.42 1.55
N VAL A 102 17.47 10.81 2.55
CA VAL A 102 17.73 11.10 3.97
C VAL A 102 19.15 10.71 4.38
N SER A 103 19.62 9.53 3.96
CA SER A 103 21.01 9.09 4.22
C SER A 103 22.06 10.06 3.66
N GLU A 104 21.76 10.73 2.55
CA GLU A 104 22.63 11.74 1.98
C GLU A 104 22.52 13.07 2.72
N PHE A 105 21.30 13.51 3.04
CA PHE A 105 21.04 14.72 3.81
C PHE A 105 21.77 14.72 5.15
N VAL A 106 21.65 13.65 5.93
CA VAL A 106 22.30 13.54 7.27
C VAL A 106 23.83 13.64 7.19
N LYS A 107 24.43 13.39 6.03
CA LYS A 107 25.88 13.52 5.79
C LYS A 107 26.30 14.92 5.35
N GLU A 108 25.36 15.81 5.07
CA GLU A 108 25.64 17.20 4.73
C GLU A 108 26.15 17.96 5.96
N GLU A 109 27.00 18.97 5.75
CA GLU A 109 27.65 19.70 6.83
C GLU A 109 26.67 20.46 7.74
N GLY A 110 25.54 20.92 7.18
CA GLY A 110 24.45 21.61 7.88
C GLY A 110 23.51 20.71 8.67
N ALA A 111 23.62 19.37 8.57
CA ALA A 111 22.71 18.41 9.18
C ALA A 111 23.31 17.64 10.38
N LYS A 112 24.30 18.22 11.06
CA LYS A 112 25.05 17.56 12.16
C LYS A 112 24.20 17.16 13.36
N GLU A 113 23.06 17.79 13.54
CA GLU A 113 22.09 17.48 14.60
C GLU A 113 21.29 16.19 14.35
N TYR A 114 21.26 15.67 13.12
CA TYR A 114 20.55 14.47 12.77
C TYR A 114 21.45 13.24 12.74
N GLY A 115 20.89 12.10 13.14
CA GLY A 115 21.53 10.79 13.06
C GLY A 115 21.06 9.99 11.83
N LEU A 116 21.84 8.99 11.45
CA LEU A 116 21.44 8.00 10.45
C LEU A 116 20.36 7.05 11.01
N ILE A 117 19.27 7.63 11.50
CA ILE A 117 18.18 6.96 12.22
C ILE A 117 16.85 7.30 11.57
N VAL A 118 16.03 6.27 11.33
CA VAL A 118 14.64 6.39 10.93
C VAL A 118 13.77 5.93 12.08
N LEU A 119 12.84 6.77 12.49
CA LEU A 119 11.80 6.44 13.45
C LEU A 119 10.53 6.11 12.70
N ALA A 120 10.21 4.82 12.56
CA ALA A 120 9.03 4.33 11.82
C ALA A 120 8.02 3.66 12.76
N ASP A 121 6.74 3.65 12.37
CA ASP A 121 5.72 2.98 13.15
C ASP A 121 5.97 1.47 13.29
N PRO A 122 5.59 0.85 14.43
CA PRO A 122 5.87 -0.56 14.70
C PRO A 122 5.01 -1.53 13.87
N LEU A 123 4.08 -1.01 13.09
CA LEU A 123 3.23 -1.75 12.17
C LEU A 123 3.59 -1.48 10.71
N CYS A 124 4.72 -0.85 10.45
CA CYS A 124 5.18 -0.59 9.09
C CYS A 124 5.39 -1.90 8.32
N HIS A 125 5.21 -1.82 7.02
CA HIS A 125 5.46 -2.97 6.16
C HIS A 125 6.96 -3.32 6.14
N TYR A 126 7.32 -4.59 6.08
CA TYR A 126 8.73 -5.06 6.07
C TYR A 126 9.62 -4.38 5.02
N THR A 127 9.03 -3.84 3.94
CA THR A 127 9.79 -3.07 2.93
C THR A 127 10.45 -1.83 3.48
N THR A 128 9.90 -1.26 4.56
CA THR A 128 10.52 -0.14 5.28
C THR A 128 11.84 -0.56 5.89
N ALA A 129 11.87 -1.67 6.62
CA ALA A 129 13.10 -2.19 7.21
C ALA A 129 14.18 -2.46 6.14
N LEU A 130 13.79 -3.07 5.01
CA LEU A 130 14.70 -3.32 3.90
C LEU A 130 15.24 -2.03 3.26
N ALA A 131 14.41 -1.00 3.14
CA ALA A 131 14.84 0.29 2.59
C ALA A 131 15.79 1.02 3.55
N VAL A 132 15.52 0.97 4.85
CA VAL A 132 16.39 1.51 5.91
C VAL A 132 17.76 0.84 5.89
N GLU A 133 17.80 -0.50 5.88
CA GLU A 133 19.04 -1.29 5.83
C GLU A 133 19.85 -0.98 4.57
N ALA A 134 19.22 -0.97 3.39
CA ALA A 134 19.90 -0.71 2.14
C ALA A 134 20.45 0.72 2.01
N ALA A 135 19.87 1.69 2.73
CA ALA A 135 20.37 3.07 2.80
C ALA A 135 21.45 3.27 3.89
N GLY A 136 21.78 2.23 4.65
CA GLY A 136 22.74 2.30 5.76
C GLY A 136 22.22 3.12 6.94
N LEU A 137 20.90 3.09 7.18
CA LEU A 137 20.22 3.74 8.28
C LEU A 137 19.89 2.72 9.39
N ARG A 138 19.64 3.20 10.59
CA ARG A 138 19.15 2.42 11.72
C ARG A 138 17.66 2.65 11.91
N LEU A 139 16.89 1.56 12.06
CA LEU A 139 15.45 1.61 12.34
C LEU A 139 15.20 1.65 13.85
N LEU A 140 14.38 2.58 14.29
CA LEU A 140 13.79 2.61 15.64
C LEU A 140 12.26 2.67 15.49
N GLU A 141 11.56 2.16 16.51
CA GLU A 141 10.11 2.13 16.55
C GLU A 141 9.59 2.70 17.88
N PRO A 142 8.53 3.54 17.86
CA PRO A 142 7.79 3.89 19.05
C PRO A 142 6.94 2.67 19.49
N LEU A 143 6.41 2.70 20.69
CA LEU A 143 5.43 1.69 21.13
C LEU A 143 4.07 1.91 20.48
N ASN A 144 3.25 0.84 20.41
CA ASN A 144 1.82 0.90 20.14
C ASN A 144 1.01 0.43 21.35
N SER A 145 -0.32 0.50 21.30
CA SER A 145 -1.19 0.12 22.41
C SER A 145 -1.23 -1.38 22.70
N GLY A 146 -0.67 -2.22 21.84
CA GLY A 146 -0.75 -3.69 21.95
C GLY A 146 -2.14 -4.24 21.60
N TYR A 147 -2.29 -5.57 21.83
CA TYR A 147 -3.54 -6.32 21.58
C TYR A 147 -4.70 -5.76 22.42
N PRO A 148 -5.92 -5.70 21.89
CA PRO A 148 -6.33 -6.08 20.52
C PRO A 148 -6.29 -4.92 19.51
N GLU A 149 -6.01 -3.71 19.93
CA GLU A 149 -6.23 -2.49 19.14
C GLU A 149 -5.01 -2.09 18.30
N TYR A 150 -3.80 -2.32 18.82
CA TYR A 150 -2.53 -2.01 18.13
C TYR A 150 -2.44 -0.56 17.60
N ARG A 151 -2.99 0.41 18.34
CA ARG A 151 -2.99 1.82 17.91
C ARG A 151 -1.59 2.41 17.98
N VAL A 152 -1.28 3.22 16.98
CA VAL A 152 -0.11 4.11 16.96
C VAL A 152 -0.56 5.47 17.48
N GLU A 153 0.18 6.04 18.44
CA GLU A 153 -0.12 7.32 19.06
C GLU A 153 1.02 8.32 18.78
N ALA A 154 0.66 9.57 18.47
CA ALA A 154 1.66 10.61 18.17
C ALA A 154 2.61 10.89 19.35
N GLU A 155 2.09 10.81 20.59
CA GLU A 155 2.89 11.03 21.79
C GLU A 155 4.00 9.97 21.94
N ASN A 156 3.78 8.73 21.49
CA ASN A 156 4.82 7.71 21.51
C ASN A 156 5.99 8.03 20.57
N TYR A 157 5.72 8.78 19.48
CA TYR A 157 6.78 9.33 18.63
C TYR A 157 7.59 10.40 19.38
N ARG A 158 6.93 11.33 20.07
CA ARG A 158 7.59 12.36 20.87
C ARG A 158 8.53 11.74 21.90
N VAL A 159 8.02 10.80 22.69
CA VAL A 159 8.81 10.07 23.68
C VAL A 159 10.02 9.41 23.01
N LYS A 160 9.84 8.75 21.88
CA LYS A 160 10.93 8.03 21.20
C LYS A 160 11.97 8.97 20.58
N ILE A 161 11.57 10.14 20.11
CA ILE A 161 12.49 11.20 19.63
C ILE A 161 13.37 11.68 20.80
N GLU A 162 12.77 11.99 21.95
CA GLU A 162 13.52 12.46 23.14
C GLU A 162 14.47 11.39 23.68
N GLU A 163 14.03 10.13 23.75
CA GLU A 163 14.90 9.00 24.11
C GLU A 163 16.09 8.91 23.15
N THR A 164 15.84 8.97 21.84
CA THR A 164 16.87 8.89 20.80
C THR A 164 17.89 10.03 20.95
N LYS A 165 17.39 11.26 21.15
CA LYS A 165 18.25 12.44 21.37
C LYS A 165 19.09 12.31 22.62
N LYS A 166 18.51 11.81 23.71
CA LYS A 166 19.24 11.58 24.99
C LYS A 166 20.33 10.52 24.86
N GLU A 167 20.01 9.40 24.14
CA GLU A 167 20.96 8.29 24.00
C GLU A 167 22.09 8.57 23.02
N THR A 168 21.80 9.27 21.91
CA THR A 168 22.73 9.42 20.79
C THR A 168 23.31 10.84 20.66
N GLY A 169 22.74 11.82 21.36
CA GLY A 169 23.04 13.25 21.17
C GLY A 169 22.46 13.81 19.85
N LYS A 170 21.63 13.04 19.11
CA LYS A 170 21.13 13.40 17.78
C LYS A 170 19.63 13.13 17.65
N LEU A 171 18.97 13.95 16.83
CA LEU A 171 17.61 13.71 16.38
C LEU A 171 17.58 12.58 15.32
N PRO A 172 16.46 11.84 15.16
CA PRO A 172 16.26 11.00 13.98
C PRO A 172 16.40 11.81 12.68
N GLY A 173 16.96 11.21 11.65
CA GLY A 173 17.05 11.85 10.32
C GLY A 173 15.73 11.78 9.53
N LEU A 174 14.79 10.94 9.98
CA LEU A 174 13.45 10.80 9.38
C LEU A 174 12.46 10.27 10.41
N VAL A 175 11.27 10.87 10.46
CA VAL A 175 10.06 10.27 11.03
C VAL A 175 9.22 9.69 9.89
N MET A 176 8.70 8.48 10.08
CA MET A 176 7.86 7.81 9.10
C MET A 176 6.63 7.21 9.77
N VAL A 177 5.47 7.31 9.08
CA VAL A 177 4.23 6.65 9.47
C VAL A 177 3.59 5.95 8.27
N THR A 178 3.09 4.74 8.50
CA THR A 178 2.21 4.06 7.56
C THR A 178 0.79 4.55 7.81
N HIS A 179 0.17 5.22 6.82
CA HIS A 179 -1.15 5.85 6.97
C HIS A 179 -2.23 4.82 7.33
N VAL A 180 -2.20 3.65 6.68
CA VAL A 180 -2.95 2.47 7.12
C VAL A 180 -2.01 1.29 7.27
N ASP A 181 -1.97 0.72 8.47
CA ASP A 181 -1.12 -0.43 8.72
C ASP A 181 -1.56 -1.68 7.93
N PRO A 182 -0.61 -2.46 7.41
CA PRO A 182 -0.92 -3.62 6.58
C PRO A 182 -1.42 -4.84 7.37
N TYR A 183 -1.39 -4.80 8.70
CA TYR A 183 -1.73 -5.95 9.55
C TYR A 183 -3.18 -5.91 10.01
N HIS A 184 -3.62 -4.77 10.55
CA HIS A 184 -4.94 -4.61 11.19
C HIS A 184 -5.85 -3.62 10.44
N GLY A 185 -5.30 -2.80 9.55
CA GLY A 185 -6.04 -1.77 8.83
C GLY A 185 -6.33 -0.53 9.68
N ASN A 186 -5.55 -0.27 10.73
CA ASN A 186 -5.68 0.93 11.54
C ASN A 186 -5.27 2.17 10.76
N LEU A 187 -6.04 3.22 10.86
CA LEU A 187 -5.70 4.53 10.31
C LEU A 187 -4.85 5.30 11.33
N SER A 188 -3.57 5.46 11.03
CA SER A 188 -2.62 6.15 11.90
C SER A 188 -2.90 7.66 11.98
N PRO A 189 -2.59 8.33 13.11
CA PRO A 189 -2.82 9.76 13.31
C PRO A 189 -1.74 10.60 12.60
N VAL A 190 -1.69 10.52 11.25
CA VAL A 190 -0.59 11.08 10.43
C VAL A 190 -0.43 12.59 10.61
N GLU A 191 -1.53 13.34 10.77
CA GLU A 191 -1.51 14.79 11.01
C GLU A 191 -0.82 15.12 12.33
N LYS A 192 -1.17 14.40 13.40
CA LYS A 192 -0.59 14.61 14.73
C LYS A 192 0.87 14.19 14.80
N VAL A 193 1.26 13.13 14.10
CA VAL A 193 2.67 12.75 14.00
C VAL A 193 3.45 13.78 13.17
N GLY A 194 2.81 14.34 12.12
CA GLY A 194 3.39 15.45 11.37
C GLY A 194 3.63 16.70 12.23
N GLU A 195 2.70 17.04 13.15
CA GLU A 195 2.90 18.12 14.13
C GLU A 195 4.13 17.86 15.02
N VAL A 196 4.29 16.63 15.49
CA VAL A 196 5.46 16.24 16.27
C VAL A 196 6.75 16.34 15.43
N ALA A 197 6.75 15.83 14.20
CA ALA A 197 7.93 15.91 13.33
C ALA A 197 8.33 17.37 13.04
N GLU A 198 7.36 18.23 12.74
CA GLU A 198 7.54 19.67 12.49
C GLU A 198 8.11 20.39 13.73
N GLU A 199 7.62 20.08 14.94
CA GLU A 199 8.10 20.66 16.19
C GLU A 199 9.60 20.43 16.41
N TYR A 200 10.12 19.26 16.01
CA TYR A 200 11.54 18.92 16.11
C TYR A 200 12.34 19.24 14.84
N GLY A 201 11.71 19.77 13.80
CA GLY A 201 12.34 20.02 12.51
C GLY A 201 12.81 18.75 11.78
N ILE A 202 12.23 17.59 12.07
CA ILE A 202 12.63 16.31 11.48
C ILE A 202 11.85 16.09 10.19
N PRO A 203 12.50 15.70 9.07
CA PRO A 203 11.82 15.32 7.84
C PRO A 203 10.75 14.24 8.08
N TYR A 204 9.61 14.37 7.40
CA TYR A 204 8.48 13.49 7.63
C TYR A 204 7.98 12.78 6.36
N MET A 205 7.84 11.47 6.43
CA MET A 205 7.31 10.62 5.35
C MET A 205 6.04 9.91 5.78
N VAL A 206 5.02 9.97 4.91
CA VAL A 206 3.81 9.14 5.04
C VAL A 206 3.80 8.06 3.95
N ASN A 207 3.64 6.80 4.37
CA ASN A 207 3.41 5.69 3.46
C ASN A 207 1.92 5.51 3.22
N ALA A 208 1.43 5.98 2.08
CA ALA A 208 0.03 5.94 1.67
C ALA A 208 -0.30 4.78 0.71
N ALA A 209 0.43 3.65 0.82
CA ALA A 209 0.30 2.53 -0.11
C ALA A 209 -1.11 1.91 -0.19
N TYR A 210 -1.93 2.07 0.84
CA TYR A 210 -3.30 1.57 0.92
C TYR A 210 -4.36 2.67 1.00
N THR A 211 -3.96 3.93 0.91
CA THR A 211 -4.89 5.06 1.13
C THR A 211 -4.95 6.03 -0.03
N ALA A 212 -3.83 6.32 -0.71
CA ALA A 212 -3.82 7.19 -1.87
C ALA A 212 -4.72 6.63 -2.98
N GLY A 213 -5.77 7.38 -3.36
CA GLY A 213 -6.77 6.95 -4.34
C GLY A 213 -7.85 6.01 -3.78
N ILE A 214 -7.93 5.83 -2.47
CA ILE A 214 -8.98 5.09 -1.75
C ILE A 214 -9.80 6.06 -0.89
N LEU A 215 -9.13 6.81 -0.04
CA LEU A 215 -9.69 7.82 0.82
C LEU A 215 -8.98 9.17 0.59
N PRO A 216 -9.51 10.28 1.08
CA PRO A 216 -8.85 11.58 0.94
C PRO A 216 -7.45 11.56 1.54
N VAL A 217 -6.46 11.97 0.75
CA VAL A 217 -5.05 12.08 1.13
C VAL A 217 -4.50 13.40 0.61
N ASP A 218 -4.07 14.26 1.52
CA ASP A 218 -3.36 15.49 1.20
C ASP A 218 -2.12 15.62 2.08
N MET A 219 -0.95 15.59 1.47
CA MET A 219 0.31 15.65 2.22
C MET A 219 0.53 17.00 2.90
N ARG A 220 -0.21 18.05 2.53
CA ARG A 220 -0.17 19.36 3.19
C ARG A 220 -0.83 19.28 4.56
N ASP A 221 -2.00 18.61 4.64
CA ASP A 221 -2.71 18.39 5.90
C ASP A 221 -1.88 17.52 6.85
N PHE A 222 -1.16 16.55 6.28
CA PHE A 222 -0.25 15.68 7.02
C PHE A 222 1.06 16.36 7.45
N ARG A 223 1.38 17.55 6.92
CA ARG A 223 2.71 18.19 7.03
C ARG A 223 3.84 17.33 6.50
N ALA A 224 3.55 16.38 5.60
CA ALA A 224 4.53 15.44 5.10
C ALA A 224 5.44 16.07 4.04
N ASP A 225 6.73 15.77 4.10
CA ASP A 225 7.73 16.13 3.09
C ASP A 225 7.75 15.12 1.94
N PHE A 226 7.45 13.87 2.28
CA PHE A 226 7.40 12.75 1.34
C PHE A 226 6.12 11.96 1.49
N LEU A 227 5.52 11.59 0.37
CA LEU A 227 4.42 10.64 0.31
C LEU A 227 4.79 9.50 -0.64
N THR A 228 4.66 8.25 -0.18
CA THR A 228 4.96 7.07 -1.00
C THR A 228 3.69 6.26 -1.29
N VAL A 229 3.46 5.92 -2.55
CA VAL A 229 2.20 5.34 -3.04
C VAL A 229 2.45 4.02 -3.76
N SER A 230 1.51 3.08 -3.63
CA SER A 230 1.47 1.81 -4.35
C SER A 230 0.28 1.79 -5.31
N ALA A 231 0.47 2.29 -6.53
CA ALA A 231 -0.63 2.48 -7.48
C ALA A 231 -1.33 1.16 -7.87
N HIS A 232 -0.60 0.04 -7.92
CA HIS A 232 -1.19 -1.28 -8.17
C HIS A 232 -2.03 -1.83 -7.00
N LYS A 233 -2.01 -1.18 -5.83
CA LYS A 233 -2.87 -1.53 -4.68
C LYS A 233 -4.05 -0.58 -4.52
N SER A 234 -3.84 0.71 -4.84
CA SER A 234 -4.77 1.76 -4.47
C SER A 234 -5.13 2.75 -5.58
N MET A 235 -4.50 2.67 -6.75
CA MET A 235 -4.76 3.59 -7.89
C MET A 235 -4.97 2.85 -9.21
N ALA A 236 -5.53 1.65 -9.17
CA ALA A 236 -5.96 0.87 -10.33
C ALA A 236 -4.91 0.70 -11.44
N SER A 237 -3.67 0.35 -11.09
CA SER A 237 -2.60 0.02 -12.05
C SER A 237 -2.48 -1.48 -12.30
N LEU A 238 -2.28 -1.88 -13.57
CA LEU A 238 -2.15 -3.29 -14.00
C LEU A 238 -0.89 -4.02 -13.52
N GLY A 239 0.02 -3.34 -12.87
CA GLY A 239 1.26 -3.99 -12.43
C GLY A 239 2.02 -3.13 -11.44
N PRO A 240 3.20 -3.57 -11.00
CA PRO A 240 3.98 -2.84 -10.03
C PRO A 240 4.27 -1.41 -10.47
N LEU A 241 3.52 -0.48 -9.95
CA LEU A 241 3.67 0.96 -10.12
C LEU A 241 3.48 1.62 -8.77
N GLY A 242 4.24 2.64 -8.49
CA GLY A 242 4.11 3.52 -7.35
C GLY A 242 4.47 4.94 -7.70
N PHE A 243 4.26 5.85 -6.75
CA PHE A 243 4.69 7.24 -6.87
C PHE A 243 5.45 7.65 -5.61
N LEU A 244 6.46 8.47 -5.81
CA LEU A 244 7.05 9.31 -4.78
C LEU A 244 6.57 10.73 -5.05
N VAL A 245 5.88 11.31 -4.08
CA VAL A 245 5.42 12.70 -4.11
C VAL A 245 6.19 13.49 -3.05
N THR A 246 6.60 14.69 -3.39
CA THR A 246 7.43 15.54 -2.53
C THR A 246 6.95 16.97 -2.53
N ARG A 247 7.37 17.74 -1.53
CA ARG A 247 7.17 19.18 -1.45
C ARG A 247 8.36 19.90 -0.82
N GLY A 248 8.40 21.24 -1.01
CA GLY A 248 9.40 22.11 -0.43
C GLY A 248 10.82 21.77 -0.88
N GLU A 249 11.79 22.00 0.00
CA GLU A 249 13.20 21.76 -0.30
C GLU A 249 13.53 20.28 -0.62
N TRP A 250 12.68 19.35 -0.14
CA TRP A 250 12.85 17.92 -0.35
C TRP A 250 12.66 17.49 -1.80
N THR A 251 11.91 18.28 -2.59
CA THR A 251 11.74 18.03 -4.03
C THR A 251 13.09 18.05 -4.76
N ALA A 252 13.91 19.08 -4.54
CA ALA A 252 15.22 19.19 -5.16
C ALA A 252 16.21 18.12 -4.65
N LYS A 253 16.10 17.73 -3.40
CA LYS A 253 16.96 16.69 -2.79
C LYS A 253 16.61 15.31 -3.30
N ALA A 254 15.31 14.93 -3.33
CA ALA A 254 14.84 13.62 -3.76
C ALA A 254 15.09 13.39 -5.26
N PHE A 255 14.84 14.39 -6.08
CA PHE A 255 14.93 14.28 -7.55
C PHE A 255 16.21 14.90 -8.14
N ARG A 256 17.24 15.01 -7.33
CA ARG A 256 18.54 15.53 -7.75
C ARG A 256 19.17 14.69 -8.85
N ASN A 257 19.86 15.38 -9.76
CA ASN A 257 20.61 14.72 -10.83
C ASN A 257 21.95 14.17 -10.34
N SER A 258 22.46 13.16 -11.04
CA SER A 258 23.80 12.63 -10.82
C SER A 258 24.86 13.71 -11.09
N ARG A 259 25.86 13.78 -10.20
CA ARG A 259 27.04 14.67 -10.34
C ARG A 259 28.30 13.91 -10.80
N ILE A 260 28.14 12.61 -11.09
CA ILE A 260 29.30 11.78 -11.43
C ILE A 260 29.92 12.21 -12.76
N VAL A 261 31.24 12.25 -12.77
CA VAL A 261 32.07 12.45 -13.94
C VAL A 261 32.99 11.24 -14.03
N ALA A 262 32.99 10.54 -15.16
CA ALA A 262 33.88 9.40 -15.36
C ALA A 262 35.33 9.88 -15.48
N GLU A 263 36.19 9.30 -14.69
CA GLU A 263 37.62 9.50 -14.78
C GLU A 263 38.13 9.01 -16.16
N GLY A 264 39.06 9.72 -16.74
CA GLY A 264 39.66 9.40 -18.04
C GLY A 264 38.89 9.92 -19.26
N THR A 265 37.54 9.79 -19.28
CA THR A 265 36.75 10.25 -20.44
C THR A 265 36.02 11.57 -20.21
N GLY A 266 35.90 12.03 -18.97
CA GLY A 266 35.13 13.22 -18.62
C GLY A 266 33.63 13.11 -18.86
N ARG A 267 33.11 11.91 -19.18
CA ARG A 267 31.67 11.67 -19.42
C ARG A 267 30.82 11.98 -18.20
N LYS A 268 29.70 12.69 -18.41
CA LYS A 268 28.80 13.15 -17.37
C LYS A 268 27.41 12.52 -17.53
N TRP A 269 26.69 12.31 -16.43
CA TRP A 269 25.32 11.81 -16.39
C TRP A 269 24.36 12.76 -15.67
N GLY A 270 24.56 14.06 -15.82
CA GLY A 270 23.82 15.13 -15.14
C GLY A 270 22.31 15.20 -15.47
N SER A 271 21.83 14.44 -16.46
CA SER A 271 20.39 14.31 -16.76
C SER A 271 19.71 13.14 -16.00
N LYS A 272 20.46 12.37 -15.22
CA LYS A 272 19.99 11.17 -14.56
C LYS A 272 19.60 11.48 -13.12
N ILE A 273 18.36 11.12 -12.71
CA ILE A 273 17.91 11.24 -11.32
C ILE A 273 18.58 10.13 -10.52
N LEU A 274 19.31 10.53 -9.46
CA LEU A 274 20.16 9.61 -8.72
C LEU A 274 19.39 8.66 -7.81
N ASN A 275 18.38 9.18 -7.10
CA ASN A 275 17.73 8.45 -6.01
C ASN A 275 16.55 7.59 -6.47
N ILE A 276 16.07 7.77 -7.70
CA ILE A 276 15.02 6.92 -8.27
C ILE A 276 15.66 5.69 -8.91
N LEU A 277 15.35 4.52 -8.35
CA LEU A 277 15.80 3.25 -8.89
C LEU A 277 15.02 2.87 -10.14
N GLY A 278 15.74 2.43 -11.14
CA GLY A 278 15.18 1.85 -12.36
C GLY A 278 15.14 2.83 -13.52
N CYS A 279 15.80 2.42 -14.60
CA CYS A 279 15.61 2.94 -15.94
C CYS A 279 14.82 1.91 -16.72
N SER A 280 13.80 2.38 -17.40
CA SER A 280 12.73 1.63 -18.05
C SER A 280 11.68 1.09 -17.08
N ILE A 281 10.70 1.91 -16.78
CA ILE A 281 9.48 1.49 -16.07
C ILE A 281 8.49 0.93 -17.09
N GLY A 282 7.75 -0.11 -16.70
CA GLY A 282 6.72 -0.70 -17.54
C GLY A 282 5.69 0.35 -17.97
N GLY A 283 5.58 0.59 -19.27
CA GLY A 283 4.67 1.61 -19.81
C GLY A 283 3.20 1.25 -19.58
N VAL A 284 2.85 -0.03 -19.73
CA VAL A 284 1.45 -0.49 -19.55
C VAL A 284 0.91 -0.23 -18.14
N PRO A 285 1.63 -0.53 -17.04
CA PRO A 285 1.21 -0.12 -15.70
C PRO A 285 0.97 1.39 -15.57
N LEU A 286 1.84 2.21 -16.13
CA LEU A 286 1.71 3.67 -16.08
C LEU A 286 0.49 4.16 -16.88
N ILE A 287 0.32 3.70 -18.11
CA ILE A 287 -0.83 4.07 -18.95
C ILE A 287 -2.14 3.58 -18.32
N SER A 288 -2.16 2.40 -17.73
CA SER A 288 -3.36 1.92 -17.02
C SER A 288 -3.75 2.84 -15.86
N ALA A 289 -2.78 3.31 -15.08
CA ALA A 289 -3.03 4.27 -14.01
C ALA A 289 -3.51 5.62 -14.55
N MET A 290 -2.92 6.12 -15.66
CA MET A 290 -3.38 7.36 -16.32
C MET A 290 -4.85 7.26 -16.74
N TYR A 291 -5.24 6.17 -17.41
CA TYR A 291 -6.61 6.00 -17.89
C TYR A 291 -7.60 5.74 -16.76
N ALA A 292 -7.15 5.09 -15.68
CA ALA A 292 -7.97 4.86 -14.50
C ALA A 292 -8.07 6.09 -13.56
N PHE A 293 -7.24 7.11 -13.75
CA PHE A 293 -7.14 8.22 -12.80
C PHE A 293 -8.46 8.97 -12.56
N PRO A 294 -9.32 9.25 -13.56
CA PRO A 294 -10.63 9.85 -13.30
C PRO A 294 -11.53 8.98 -12.42
N HIS A 295 -11.47 7.65 -12.55
CA HIS A 295 -12.20 6.72 -11.67
C HIS A 295 -11.63 6.73 -10.26
N VAL A 296 -10.31 6.83 -10.13
CA VAL A 296 -9.62 6.88 -8.84
C VAL A 296 -9.99 8.14 -8.08
N THR A 297 -9.96 9.31 -8.73
CA THR A 297 -10.36 10.58 -8.09
C THR A 297 -11.84 10.58 -7.70
N GLY A 298 -12.73 10.13 -8.58
CA GLY A 298 -14.17 10.08 -8.32
C GLY A 298 -14.59 9.10 -7.21
N ARG A 299 -13.85 7.98 -7.02
CA ARG A 299 -14.19 7.03 -5.94
C ARG A 299 -13.78 7.50 -4.56
N VAL A 300 -12.75 8.34 -4.45
CA VAL A 300 -12.33 8.92 -3.17
C VAL A 300 -13.45 9.76 -2.55
N GLU A 301 -14.26 10.42 -3.37
CA GLU A 301 -15.43 11.20 -2.92
C GLU A 301 -16.52 10.32 -2.26
N LYS A 302 -16.53 9.00 -2.56
CA LYS A 302 -17.49 8.03 -2.02
C LYS A 302 -16.97 7.27 -0.79
N TRP A 303 -15.88 7.72 -0.21
CA TRP A 303 -15.21 7.01 0.90
C TRP A 303 -16.14 6.74 2.10
N GLU A 304 -16.99 7.67 2.47
CA GLU A 304 -17.91 7.51 3.61
C GLU A 304 -18.90 6.35 3.38
N GLU A 305 -19.36 6.14 2.14
CA GLU A 305 -20.22 4.99 1.81
C GLU A 305 -19.46 3.67 1.97
N GLU A 306 -18.21 3.60 1.53
CA GLU A 306 -17.34 2.42 1.71
C GLU A 306 -17.10 2.14 3.19
N LEU A 307 -16.93 3.17 3.99
CA LEU A 307 -16.74 3.06 5.43
C LEU A 307 -18.02 2.58 6.14
N GLU A 308 -19.19 3.01 5.69
CA GLU A 308 -20.47 2.54 6.20
C GLU A 308 -20.65 1.03 5.95
N LYS A 309 -20.42 0.57 4.71
CA LYS A 309 -20.43 -0.85 4.35
C LYS A 309 -19.48 -1.66 5.21
N THR A 310 -18.26 -1.16 5.38
CA THR A 310 -17.22 -1.79 6.19
C THR A 310 -17.65 -1.96 7.64
N ARG A 311 -18.17 -0.91 8.26
CA ARG A 311 -18.65 -0.94 9.65
C ARG A 311 -19.85 -1.86 9.82
N TRP A 312 -20.75 -1.87 8.83
CA TRP A 312 -21.86 -2.82 8.83
C TRP A 312 -21.35 -4.27 8.76
N PHE A 313 -20.43 -4.56 7.87
CA PHE A 313 -19.86 -5.90 7.72
C PHE A 313 -19.15 -6.37 9.01
N ILE A 314 -18.40 -5.49 9.68
CA ILE A 314 -17.79 -5.80 10.98
C ILE A 314 -18.85 -6.21 12.00
N ARG A 315 -19.94 -5.44 12.12
CA ARG A 315 -21.05 -5.77 13.06
C ARG A 315 -21.65 -7.13 12.74
N GLU A 316 -21.81 -7.46 11.48
CA GLU A 316 -22.37 -8.76 11.08
C GLU A 316 -21.40 -9.92 11.36
N MET A 317 -20.13 -9.77 11.04
CA MET A 317 -19.12 -10.80 11.32
C MET A 317 -18.97 -11.08 12.82
N THR A 318 -19.04 -10.07 13.65
CA THR A 318 -18.91 -10.22 15.11
C THR A 318 -20.14 -10.87 15.78
N LYS A 319 -21.23 -11.10 15.06
CA LYS A 319 -22.36 -11.93 15.53
C LYS A 319 -22.01 -13.42 15.53
N ILE A 320 -21.04 -13.85 14.73
CA ILE A 320 -20.51 -15.21 14.80
C ILE A 320 -19.72 -15.36 16.10
N GLY A 321 -20.12 -16.30 16.94
CA GLY A 321 -19.57 -16.45 18.27
C GLY A 321 -18.05 -16.56 18.30
N GLY A 322 -17.42 -15.75 19.14
CA GLY A 322 -15.98 -15.68 19.31
C GLY A 322 -15.23 -14.85 18.26
N VAL A 323 -15.88 -14.43 17.16
CA VAL A 323 -15.24 -13.57 16.16
C VAL A 323 -15.03 -12.16 16.71
N LYS A 324 -13.84 -11.62 16.57
CA LYS A 324 -13.46 -10.28 16.99
C LYS A 324 -12.69 -9.56 15.89
N LEU A 325 -12.96 -8.27 15.72
CA LEU A 325 -12.08 -7.43 14.93
C LEU A 325 -10.78 -7.17 15.72
N LEU A 326 -9.64 -7.36 15.07
CA LEU A 326 -8.34 -6.88 15.53
C LEU A 326 -8.07 -5.52 14.91
N GLY A 327 -7.67 -4.57 15.74
CA GLY A 327 -7.45 -3.20 15.33
C GLY A 327 -8.36 -2.20 16.04
N GLU A 328 -8.24 -0.94 15.64
CA GLU A 328 -8.98 0.18 16.25
C GLU A 328 -10.49 0.08 16.06
N GLN A 329 -11.21 0.63 17.05
CA GLN A 329 -12.65 0.80 16.96
C GLN A 329 -13.05 2.22 17.42
N PRO A 330 -13.94 2.91 16.67
CA PRO A 330 -14.57 2.47 15.42
C PRO A 330 -13.53 2.34 14.30
N HIS A 331 -13.68 1.30 13.48
CA HIS A 331 -12.75 1.06 12.37
C HIS A 331 -12.92 2.11 11.27
N ARG A 332 -11.80 2.52 10.65
CA ARG A 332 -11.77 3.65 9.71
C ARG A 332 -11.18 3.33 8.33
N HIS A 333 -10.98 2.02 8.04
CA HIS A 333 -10.48 1.58 6.74
C HIS A 333 -11.12 0.26 6.31
N HIS A 334 -11.09 -0.05 5.01
CA HIS A 334 -11.70 -1.25 4.44
C HIS A 334 -10.87 -2.54 4.61
N LEU A 335 -9.60 -2.45 5.01
CA LEU A 335 -8.78 -3.62 5.32
C LEU A 335 -9.20 -4.15 6.69
N LEU A 336 -9.68 -5.41 6.71
CA LEU A 336 -10.23 -6.04 7.91
C LEU A 336 -9.39 -7.23 8.34
N HIS A 337 -9.13 -7.33 9.63
CA HIS A 337 -8.44 -8.45 10.25
C HIS A 337 -9.27 -8.96 11.43
N PHE A 338 -9.79 -10.17 11.30
CA PHE A 338 -10.59 -10.81 12.34
C PHE A 338 -9.83 -11.94 13.02
N GLU A 339 -9.90 -12.01 14.33
CA GLU A 339 -9.66 -13.23 15.09
C GLU A 339 -10.90 -14.12 15.01
N THR A 340 -10.74 -15.39 14.62
CA THR A 340 -11.85 -16.28 14.24
C THR A 340 -11.70 -17.66 14.87
N PRO A 341 -11.83 -17.78 16.23
CA PRO A 341 -11.64 -19.03 16.95
C PRO A 341 -12.60 -20.12 16.49
N VAL A 342 -13.82 -19.80 16.10
CA VAL A 342 -14.81 -20.76 15.58
C VAL A 342 -14.27 -21.46 14.31
N PHE A 343 -13.73 -20.72 13.35
CA PHE A 343 -13.17 -21.32 12.13
C PHE A 343 -11.88 -22.10 12.42
N TRP A 344 -11.10 -21.65 13.40
CA TRP A 344 -9.95 -22.41 13.87
C TRP A 344 -10.37 -23.76 14.44
N GLU A 345 -11.36 -23.79 15.34
CA GLU A 345 -11.85 -25.03 15.96
C GLU A 345 -12.46 -25.98 14.93
N ILE A 346 -13.25 -25.46 13.98
CA ILE A 346 -13.74 -26.24 12.83
C ILE A 346 -12.57 -26.85 12.07
N SER A 347 -11.51 -26.09 11.82
CA SER A 347 -10.34 -26.57 11.08
C SER A 347 -9.62 -27.74 11.74
N GLN A 348 -9.66 -27.85 13.07
CA GLN A 348 -9.05 -28.97 13.79
C GLN A 348 -9.79 -30.29 13.55
N ARG A 349 -11.10 -30.24 13.28
CA ARG A 349 -11.97 -31.40 13.05
C ARG A 349 -12.21 -31.71 11.57
N HIS A 350 -12.16 -30.68 10.71
CA HIS A 350 -12.44 -30.83 9.28
C HIS A 350 -11.34 -31.58 8.55
N LYS A 351 -11.72 -32.49 7.61
CA LYS A 351 -10.77 -33.32 6.81
C LYS A 351 -9.73 -32.53 6.04
N ARG A 352 -10.07 -31.32 5.57
CA ARG A 352 -9.18 -30.40 4.83
C ARG A 352 -8.41 -29.44 5.75
N LYS A 353 -8.54 -29.58 7.06
CA LYS A 353 -7.86 -28.73 8.04
C LYS A 353 -8.08 -27.23 7.74
N GLY A 354 -7.04 -26.40 7.87
CA GLY A 354 -7.12 -24.96 7.60
C GLY A 354 -7.48 -24.54 6.16
N PHE A 355 -7.47 -25.46 5.21
CA PHE A 355 -7.84 -25.16 3.82
C PHE A 355 -9.35 -25.07 3.61
N PHE A 356 -10.16 -25.65 4.53
CA PHE A 356 -11.59 -25.78 4.36
C PHE A 356 -12.28 -24.43 4.11
N LEU A 357 -11.93 -23.38 4.87
CA LEU A 357 -12.61 -22.09 4.81
C LEU A 357 -12.46 -21.44 3.43
N ALA A 358 -11.24 -21.43 2.91
CA ALA A 358 -11.00 -20.90 1.57
C ALA A 358 -11.74 -21.69 0.47
N ASP A 359 -11.82 -23.02 0.62
CA ASP A 359 -12.52 -23.88 -0.32
C ASP A 359 -14.04 -23.67 -0.27
N GLU A 360 -14.63 -23.60 0.93
CA GLU A 360 -16.06 -23.30 1.12
C GLU A 360 -16.43 -21.90 0.59
N MET A 361 -15.51 -20.92 0.70
CA MET A 361 -15.72 -19.59 0.10
C MET A 361 -15.66 -19.64 -1.42
N ILE A 362 -14.74 -20.40 -2.01
CA ILE A 362 -14.64 -20.60 -3.47
C ILE A 362 -15.93 -21.24 -4.01
N GLU A 363 -16.48 -22.25 -3.34
CA GLU A 363 -17.76 -22.89 -3.71
C GLU A 363 -18.94 -21.89 -3.70
N ARG A 364 -18.84 -20.80 -2.93
CA ARG A 364 -19.85 -19.71 -2.86
C ARG A 364 -19.55 -18.52 -3.75
N GLY A 365 -18.51 -18.61 -4.57
CA GLY A 365 -18.17 -17.58 -5.55
C GLY A 365 -17.16 -16.54 -5.05
N PHE A 366 -16.44 -16.79 -3.94
CA PHE A 366 -15.47 -15.85 -3.38
C PHE A 366 -14.05 -16.42 -3.34
N VAL A 367 -13.07 -15.60 -3.70
CA VAL A 367 -11.64 -15.96 -3.65
C VAL A 367 -10.83 -14.85 -3.00
N GLY A 368 -9.69 -15.22 -2.39
CA GLY A 368 -8.75 -14.23 -1.84
C GLY A 368 -8.42 -14.41 -0.36
N LEU A 369 -9.10 -15.31 0.35
CA LEU A 369 -8.65 -15.70 1.69
C LEU A 369 -7.34 -16.48 1.61
N GLN A 370 -6.45 -16.23 2.54
CA GLN A 370 -5.20 -16.97 2.64
C GLN A 370 -5.48 -18.40 3.08
N ARG A 371 -5.17 -19.35 2.21
CA ARG A 371 -5.36 -20.79 2.47
C ARG A 371 -4.53 -21.23 3.66
N GLY A 372 -5.11 -22.05 4.51
CA GLY A 372 -4.46 -22.59 5.71
C GLY A 372 -4.63 -21.71 6.96
N LEU A 373 -5.00 -20.45 6.81
CA LEU A 373 -5.24 -19.54 7.95
C LEU A 373 -6.74 -19.50 8.29
N THR A 374 -7.07 -19.94 9.50
CA THR A 374 -8.45 -19.96 10.03
C THR A 374 -8.56 -19.41 11.44
N LYS A 375 -7.44 -19.21 12.15
CA LYS A 375 -7.43 -18.54 13.43
C LYS A 375 -7.58 -17.04 13.30
N ASN A 376 -6.98 -16.49 12.24
CA ASN A 376 -7.08 -15.10 11.88
C ASN A 376 -7.34 -15.02 10.38
N ILE A 377 -8.29 -14.20 9.95
CA ILE A 377 -8.57 -13.96 8.55
C ILE A 377 -8.46 -12.47 8.21
N LYS A 378 -7.91 -12.20 7.03
CA LYS A 378 -7.84 -10.85 6.48
C LYS A 378 -8.61 -10.80 5.18
N LEU A 379 -9.45 -9.77 5.04
CA LEU A 379 -10.23 -9.54 3.82
C LEU A 379 -10.56 -8.07 3.63
N SER A 380 -11.12 -7.75 2.48
CA SER A 380 -11.70 -6.45 2.18
C SER A 380 -12.96 -6.63 1.35
N ILE A 381 -13.91 -5.71 1.54
CA ILE A 381 -15.14 -5.59 0.78
C ILE A 381 -15.22 -4.28 0.00
N TYR A 382 -14.10 -3.59 -0.14
CA TYR A 382 -14.01 -2.30 -0.83
C TYR A 382 -14.47 -2.41 -2.30
N GLY A 383 -15.30 -1.44 -2.71
CA GLY A 383 -15.82 -1.36 -4.05
C GLY A 383 -17.00 -2.30 -4.34
N PHE A 384 -17.48 -3.05 -3.34
CA PHE A 384 -18.62 -3.93 -3.48
C PHE A 384 -19.94 -3.18 -3.37
N SER A 385 -20.93 -3.63 -4.12
CA SER A 385 -22.32 -3.26 -3.88
C SER A 385 -22.82 -3.79 -2.54
N TRP A 386 -23.87 -3.21 -2.00
CA TRP A 386 -24.50 -3.72 -0.77
C TRP A 386 -24.94 -5.18 -0.88
N ASP A 387 -25.38 -5.64 -2.08
CA ASP A 387 -25.77 -7.03 -2.30
C ASP A 387 -24.57 -7.96 -2.26
N GLU A 388 -23.43 -7.57 -2.84
CA GLU A 388 -22.19 -8.34 -2.74
C GLU A 388 -21.69 -8.42 -1.30
N VAL A 389 -21.72 -7.31 -0.56
CA VAL A 389 -21.34 -7.29 0.87
C VAL A 389 -22.20 -8.24 1.69
N ARG A 390 -23.55 -8.26 1.45
CA ARG A 390 -24.47 -9.21 2.10
C ARG A 390 -24.13 -10.66 1.73
N ARG A 391 -23.87 -10.94 0.46
CA ARG A 391 -23.49 -12.29 0.01
C ARG A 391 -22.20 -12.79 0.67
N VAL A 392 -21.18 -11.93 0.84
CA VAL A 392 -19.96 -12.29 1.58
C VAL A 392 -20.28 -12.62 3.03
N ARG A 393 -21.08 -11.78 3.70
CA ARG A 393 -21.55 -12.01 5.08
C ARG A 393 -22.28 -13.37 5.18
N ASP A 394 -23.24 -13.61 4.30
CA ASP A 394 -24.05 -14.83 4.31
C ASP A 394 -23.19 -16.08 4.14
N ALA A 395 -22.19 -16.03 3.25
CA ALA A 395 -21.23 -17.11 3.09
C ALA A 395 -20.52 -17.48 4.41
N PHE A 396 -20.01 -16.49 5.15
CA PHE A 396 -19.38 -16.74 6.45
C PHE A 396 -20.35 -17.30 7.49
N HIS A 397 -21.57 -16.77 7.56
CA HIS A 397 -22.60 -17.21 8.49
C HIS A 397 -23.04 -18.64 8.20
N GLU A 398 -23.30 -18.99 6.93
CA GLU A 398 -23.66 -20.34 6.50
C GLU A 398 -22.56 -21.37 6.81
N ILE A 399 -21.31 -21.04 6.50
CA ILE A 399 -20.17 -21.92 6.79
C ILE A 399 -20.04 -22.17 8.30
N ALA A 400 -20.12 -21.11 9.10
CA ALA A 400 -20.05 -21.23 10.55
C ALA A 400 -21.21 -22.08 11.07
N SER A 401 -22.47 -21.76 10.68
CA SER A 401 -23.67 -22.47 11.12
C SER A 401 -23.65 -23.98 10.75
N LYS A 402 -23.25 -24.29 9.50
CA LYS A 402 -23.10 -25.66 9.01
C LYS A 402 -22.21 -26.49 9.91
N TYR A 403 -20.96 -26.01 10.14
CA TYR A 403 -19.94 -26.80 10.84
C TYR A 403 -20.05 -26.72 12.37
N VAL A 404 -20.57 -25.64 12.94
CA VAL A 404 -20.90 -25.58 14.37
C VAL A 404 -21.93 -26.66 14.70
N LYS A 405 -22.98 -26.80 13.89
CA LYS A 405 -24.00 -27.85 14.04
C LYS A 405 -23.42 -29.25 13.81
N GLU A 406 -22.66 -29.45 12.73
CA GLU A 406 -22.07 -30.74 12.37
C GLU A 406 -21.14 -31.28 13.45
N TYR A 407 -20.26 -30.42 13.98
CA TYR A 407 -19.26 -30.80 14.98
C TYR A 407 -19.68 -30.55 16.42
N LYS A 408 -20.92 -30.09 16.65
CA LYS A 408 -21.50 -29.80 17.97
C LYS A 408 -20.61 -28.87 18.79
N LEU A 409 -20.21 -27.76 18.18
CA LEU A 409 -19.39 -26.74 18.80
C LEU A 409 -20.26 -25.79 19.65
N ASP A 410 -19.69 -25.23 20.70
CA ASP A 410 -20.37 -24.28 21.60
C ASP A 410 -20.13 -22.82 21.12
N TYR A 411 -20.69 -22.47 19.96
CA TYR A 411 -20.68 -21.12 19.42
C TYR A 411 -22.07 -20.71 18.98
N ASN A 412 -22.44 -19.46 19.31
CA ASN A 412 -23.64 -18.85 18.75
C ASN A 412 -23.34 -18.44 17.30
N VAL A 413 -24.20 -18.81 16.37
CA VAL A 413 -24.15 -18.40 14.98
C VAL A 413 -25.53 -17.91 14.57
N PRO A 414 -25.64 -16.73 13.94
CA PRO A 414 -26.93 -16.16 13.51
C PRO A 414 -27.64 -17.02 12.46
#